data_bd5059e9beded15262391b38435eb0c9
#
_entry.id   bd5059e9beded15262391b38435eb0c9
#
_cell.length_a   1.000
_cell.length_b   1.000
_cell.length_c   1.000
_cell.angle_alpha   90.00
_cell.angle_beta   90.00
_cell.angle_gamma   90.00
#
_symmetry.space_group_name_H-M   'P 1'
#
loop_
_entity.id
_entity.type
_entity.pdbx_description
1 polymer ?
#
loop_
_entity_poly.entity_id
_entity_poly.type
_entity_poly.pdbx_seq_one_letter_code
_entity_poly.pdbx_strand_id
1 'polypeptide(L)'
;MLLYIKKGYLMRKFILFFILIIDMKAIEMTDYRVIYGQYDEAYINGSFKATSGNQEQTGYDLLLNANTRTIYTTAPYSFEFLAKGDTGLSQGEDKNSSNKNSYKVFTSLRYDRYLDYDNLFIYGGGDIGYKKEQEADDPDDLFAKVGIGVGYGRVYNATPLAVALRIEEELKAYKIIYKDLEDIDILKLAKIIGTKDNYLSKHGLENYKKYWFLAMEEVFREAEVSYQEHLGAIGILKMEEVIEIERVAGRFHGWKIRGGVGQVLSSYNGENESTTIDAEFSYGLPIGYQAQYVENALLSKTLDNTKAIDFTFTNYMRYTYEITDLIDWENSWSFDFEKYHEGEDLLKNKISAGFRYYLANNLTVDSTISMSKTNGTNGNSIETPEWDGDFFMGVRYRLK
;
A
#
# COMPACT_ATOMS: atom_id res chain seq x y z
N MET A 1 -27.89 24.74 -23.47
CA MET A 1 -26.59 25.46 -23.49
C MET A 1 -26.21 26.07 -22.14
N LEU A 2 -27.14 26.51 -21.29
CA LEU A 2 -26.82 27.07 -19.95
C LEU A 2 -26.43 26.04 -18.86
N LEU A 3 -26.76 24.76 -19.02
CA LEU A 3 -26.40 23.69 -18.05
C LEU A 3 -24.95 23.20 -18.18
N TYR A 4 -24.33 23.37 -19.34
CA TYR A 4 -22.94 22.96 -19.59
C TYR A 4 -21.92 23.93 -18.97
N ILE A 5 -22.27 25.21 -18.87
CA ILE A 5 -21.38 26.26 -18.32
C ILE A 5 -21.28 26.17 -16.80
N LYS A 6 -22.34 25.71 -16.09
CA LYS A 6 -22.31 25.54 -14.63
C LYS A 6 -21.48 24.34 -14.16
N LYS A 7 -21.39 23.25 -14.95
CA LYS A 7 -20.56 22.08 -14.61
C LYS A 7 -19.06 22.37 -14.69
N GLY A 8 -18.63 23.18 -15.65
CA GLY A 8 -17.21 23.55 -15.77
C GLY A 8 -16.72 24.49 -14.67
N TYR A 9 -17.62 25.31 -14.10
CA TYR A 9 -17.27 26.26 -13.03
C TYR A 9 -17.15 25.59 -11.67
N LEU A 10 -17.93 24.55 -11.41
CA LEU A 10 -17.85 23.75 -10.17
C LEU A 10 -16.56 22.91 -10.16
N MET A 11 -16.20 22.30 -11.28
CA MET A 11 -14.97 21.50 -11.41
C MET A 11 -13.70 22.36 -11.29
N ARG A 12 -13.70 23.60 -11.82
CA ARG A 12 -12.59 24.55 -11.63
C ARG A 12 -12.42 25.02 -10.19
N LYS A 13 -13.51 25.19 -9.43
CA LYS A 13 -13.44 25.54 -8.00
C LYS A 13 -12.98 24.37 -7.13
N PHE A 14 -13.30 23.11 -7.50
CA PHE A 14 -12.82 21.93 -6.82
C PHE A 14 -11.30 21.72 -7.02
N ILE A 15 -10.79 22.00 -8.24
CA ILE A 15 -9.34 21.92 -8.53
C ILE A 15 -8.57 23.08 -7.84
N LEU A 16 -9.17 24.25 -7.69
CA LEU A 16 -8.55 25.39 -6.99
C LEU A 16 -8.55 25.25 -5.46
N PHE A 17 -9.45 24.45 -4.87
CA PHE A 17 -9.47 24.22 -3.42
C PHE A 17 -8.38 23.24 -2.97
N PHE A 18 -7.83 22.43 -3.86
CA PHE A 18 -6.74 21.49 -3.57
C PHE A 18 -5.33 22.13 -3.57
N ILE A 19 -5.20 23.40 -3.99
CA ILE A 19 -3.88 24.06 -4.15
C ILE A 19 -3.51 24.95 -2.94
N LEU A 20 -4.35 25.07 -1.90
CA LEU A 20 -4.21 26.12 -0.88
C LEU A 20 -3.89 25.60 0.53
N ILE A 21 -3.19 24.47 0.66
CA ILE A 21 -2.52 24.11 1.92
C ILE A 21 -1.07 23.77 1.60
N ILE A 22 -0.28 24.77 1.26
CA ILE A 22 1.18 24.68 1.33
C ILE A 22 1.53 25.23 2.71
N ASP A 23 1.60 24.35 3.71
CA ASP A 23 2.36 24.67 4.91
C ASP A 23 3.83 24.80 4.48
N MET A 24 4.35 26.00 4.62
CA MET A 24 5.75 26.31 4.33
C MET A 24 6.65 25.74 5.45
N LYS A 25 6.73 24.43 5.59
CA LYS A 25 7.90 23.82 6.21
C LYS A 25 9.03 23.86 5.19
N ALA A 26 10.20 24.28 5.60
CA ALA A 26 11.36 24.46 4.73
C ALA A 26 11.81 23.13 4.11
N ILE A 27 11.61 21.98 4.77
CA ILE A 27 12.01 20.66 4.30
C ILE A 27 10.85 19.93 3.60
N GLU A 28 11.10 19.38 2.40
CA GLU A 28 10.16 18.54 1.69
C GLU A 28 10.49 17.06 1.85
N MET A 29 9.46 16.20 1.83
CA MET A 29 9.66 14.73 1.87
C MET A 29 10.57 14.23 0.75
N THR A 30 10.60 14.94 -0.38
CA THR A 30 11.43 14.66 -1.56
C THR A 30 12.92 14.93 -1.36
N ASP A 31 13.29 15.64 -0.29
CA ASP A 31 14.69 15.90 0.06
C ASP A 31 15.37 14.68 0.69
N TYR A 32 14.57 13.75 1.26
CA TYR A 32 15.09 12.52 1.83
C TYR A 32 15.32 11.45 0.77
N ARG A 33 16.51 11.42 0.19
CA ARG A 33 16.92 10.47 -0.87
C ARG A 33 17.87 9.39 -0.36
N VAL A 34 17.60 8.87 0.81
CA VAL A 34 18.40 7.78 1.35
C VAL A 34 18.03 6.48 0.64
N ILE A 35 19.05 5.85 0.03
CA ILE A 35 18.87 4.64 -0.80
C ILE A 35 18.79 3.38 0.06
N TYR A 36 19.27 3.44 1.31
CA TYR A 36 19.30 2.30 2.22
C TYR A 36 18.08 2.35 3.13
N GLY A 37 17.33 1.26 3.18
CA GLY A 37 16.21 1.16 4.09
C GLY A 37 15.38 -0.10 3.88
N GLN A 38 14.63 -0.42 4.91
CA GLN A 38 13.63 -1.47 4.92
C GLN A 38 12.28 -0.87 5.25
N TYR A 39 11.26 -1.36 4.60
CA TYR A 39 9.87 -1.10 4.92
C TYR A 39 9.13 -2.42 5.02
N ASP A 40 8.50 -2.65 6.15
CA ASP A 40 7.70 -3.84 6.42
C ASP A 40 6.29 -3.43 6.83
N GLU A 41 5.33 -4.11 6.27
CA GLU A 41 3.92 -3.93 6.57
C GLU A 41 3.22 -5.29 6.53
N ALA A 42 2.50 -5.64 7.61
CA ALA A 42 1.72 -6.87 7.65
C ALA A 42 0.46 -6.70 8.51
N TYR A 43 -0.70 -7.10 7.98
CA TYR A 43 -1.97 -7.06 8.71
C TYR A 43 -2.92 -8.18 8.34
N ILE A 44 -3.86 -8.42 9.24
CA ILE A 44 -5.04 -9.24 9.05
C ILE A 44 -6.26 -8.36 9.28
N ASN A 45 -7.21 -8.41 8.35
CA ASN A 45 -8.52 -7.77 8.45
C ASN A 45 -9.58 -8.85 8.57
N GLY A 46 -10.62 -8.58 9.35
CA GLY A 46 -11.75 -9.48 9.44
C GLY A 46 -13.07 -8.74 9.51
N SER A 47 -14.10 -9.29 8.89
CA SER A 47 -15.48 -8.88 9.07
C SER A 47 -16.37 -10.12 9.23
N PHE A 48 -17.39 -9.99 10.06
CA PHE A 48 -18.35 -11.03 10.30
C PHE A 48 -19.77 -10.43 10.28
N LYS A 49 -20.64 -11.06 9.53
CA LYS A 49 -22.06 -10.74 9.49
C LYS A 49 -22.85 -12.01 9.81
N ALA A 50 -23.85 -11.90 10.66
CA ALA A 50 -24.80 -12.98 10.93
C ALA A 50 -26.23 -12.44 10.83
N THR A 51 -27.13 -13.22 10.23
CA THR A 51 -28.54 -12.91 10.11
C THR A 51 -29.32 -14.05 10.76
N SER A 52 -30.20 -13.67 11.69
CA SER A 52 -31.08 -14.61 12.40
C SER A 52 -32.44 -13.96 12.62
N GLY A 53 -33.52 -14.73 12.53
CA GLY A 53 -34.88 -14.23 12.70
C GLY A 53 -35.90 -15.22 12.16
N ASN A 54 -36.76 -14.76 11.23
CA ASN A 54 -37.83 -15.59 10.65
C ASN A 54 -37.37 -16.47 9.48
N GLN A 55 -36.07 -16.49 9.15
CA GLN A 55 -35.51 -17.38 8.14
C GLN A 55 -35.40 -18.84 8.62
N GLU A 56 -35.23 -19.77 7.68
CA GLU A 56 -35.20 -21.20 7.97
C GLU A 56 -33.95 -21.66 8.74
N GLN A 57 -32.82 -20.93 8.53
CA GLN A 57 -31.57 -21.16 9.28
C GLN A 57 -30.82 -19.84 9.49
N THR A 58 -29.89 -19.80 10.43
CA THR A 58 -28.98 -18.66 10.61
C THR A 58 -28.03 -18.55 9.44
N GLY A 59 -28.13 -17.44 8.70
CA GLY A 59 -27.15 -17.07 7.66
C GLY A 59 -25.92 -16.43 8.30
N TYR A 60 -24.75 -16.66 7.74
CA TYR A 60 -23.53 -15.94 8.12
C TYR A 60 -22.60 -15.71 6.94
N ASP A 61 -21.76 -14.68 7.08
CA ASP A 61 -20.70 -14.36 6.15
C ASP A 61 -19.47 -13.90 6.97
N LEU A 62 -18.36 -14.61 6.82
CA LEU A 62 -17.06 -14.32 7.42
C LEU A 62 -16.06 -14.08 6.33
N LEU A 63 -15.46 -12.90 6.31
CA LEU A 63 -14.38 -12.54 5.41
C LEU A 63 -13.12 -12.27 6.23
N LEU A 64 -12.01 -12.89 5.84
CA LEU A 64 -10.68 -12.63 6.39
C LEU A 64 -9.72 -12.29 5.26
N ASN A 65 -8.95 -11.23 5.45
CA ASN A 65 -7.90 -10.81 4.52
C ASN A 65 -6.60 -10.69 5.29
N ALA A 66 -5.53 -11.21 4.72
CA ALA A 66 -4.18 -11.02 5.23
C ALA A 66 -3.30 -10.45 4.11
N ASN A 67 -2.45 -9.49 4.46
CA ASN A 67 -1.46 -9.03 3.50
C ASN A 67 -0.14 -8.68 4.19
N THR A 68 0.94 -8.86 3.45
CA THR A 68 2.27 -8.40 3.86
C THR A 68 3.01 -7.81 2.68
N ARG A 69 3.77 -6.77 2.93
CA ARG A 69 4.67 -6.14 1.97
C ARG A 69 5.98 -5.83 2.64
N THR A 70 7.06 -6.30 2.03
CA THR A 70 8.44 -5.98 2.43
C THR A 70 9.15 -5.34 1.26
N ILE A 71 9.75 -4.18 1.49
CA ILE A 71 10.63 -3.51 0.54
C ILE A 71 11.98 -3.35 1.21
N TYR A 72 13.00 -3.90 0.60
CA TYR A 72 14.38 -3.73 1.03
C TYR A 72 15.18 -3.07 -0.09
N THR A 73 15.81 -1.94 0.21
CA THR A 73 16.52 -1.14 -0.80
C THR A 73 17.93 -0.83 -0.36
N THR A 74 18.87 -1.01 -1.29
CA THR A 74 20.27 -0.62 -1.16
C THR A 74 20.71 0.13 -2.43
N ALA A 75 21.92 0.68 -2.44
CA ALA A 75 22.42 1.35 -3.65
C ALA A 75 22.41 0.41 -4.87
N PRO A 76 22.96 -0.84 -4.78
CA PRO A 76 23.03 -1.73 -5.93
C PRO A 76 21.76 -2.53 -6.23
N TYR A 77 20.81 -2.65 -5.31
CA TYR A 77 19.60 -3.44 -5.56
C TYR A 77 18.38 -2.99 -4.73
N SER A 78 17.22 -3.33 -5.24
CA SER A 78 15.94 -3.24 -4.52
C SER A 78 15.22 -4.58 -4.62
N PHE A 79 14.64 -5.01 -3.52
CA PHE A 79 13.87 -6.22 -3.39
C PHE A 79 12.48 -5.86 -2.87
N GLU A 80 11.44 -6.37 -3.52
CA GLU A 80 10.06 -6.18 -3.10
C GLU A 80 9.36 -7.53 -3.05
N PHE A 81 8.78 -7.84 -1.91
CA PHE A 81 7.96 -9.02 -1.67
C PHE A 81 6.56 -8.58 -1.26
N LEU A 82 5.55 -9.15 -1.89
CA LEU A 82 4.15 -8.95 -1.58
C LEU A 82 3.47 -10.31 -1.45
N ALA A 83 2.71 -10.53 -0.37
CA ALA A 83 1.79 -11.64 -0.28
C ALA A 83 0.42 -11.16 0.21
N LYS A 84 -0.63 -11.68 -0.41
CA LYS A 84 -2.04 -11.42 -0.08
C LYS A 84 -2.77 -12.73 0.04
N GLY A 85 -3.66 -12.81 1.03
CA GLY A 85 -4.55 -13.95 1.22
C GLY A 85 -5.93 -13.45 1.60
N ASP A 86 -6.94 -13.94 0.91
CA ASP A 86 -8.35 -13.67 1.17
C ASP A 86 -9.05 -15.00 1.41
N THR A 87 -9.94 -15.08 2.39
CA THR A 87 -10.81 -16.24 2.59
C THR A 87 -12.20 -15.80 3.00
N GLY A 88 -13.20 -16.44 2.43
CA GLY A 88 -14.60 -16.24 2.74
C GLY A 88 -15.26 -17.55 3.15
N LEU A 89 -16.08 -17.50 4.20
CA LEU A 89 -16.95 -18.58 4.63
C LEU A 89 -18.35 -18.03 4.74
N SER A 90 -19.32 -18.61 4.05
CA SER A 90 -20.71 -18.15 4.11
C SER A 90 -21.70 -19.31 4.16
N GLN A 91 -22.85 -19.04 4.70
CA GLN A 91 -24.02 -19.90 4.69
C GLN A 91 -25.26 -19.04 4.42
N GLY A 92 -26.07 -19.46 3.47
CA GLY A 92 -27.35 -18.78 3.17
C GLY A 92 -28.41 -19.02 4.23
N GLU A 93 -29.50 -18.27 4.14
CA GLU A 93 -30.61 -18.29 5.09
C GLU A 93 -31.64 -19.40 4.86
N ASP A 94 -31.62 -20.04 3.68
CA ASP A 94 -32.51 -21.11 3.30
C ASP A 94 -32.02 -22.46 3.90
N LYS A 95 -32.95 -23.30 4.39
CA LYS A 95 -32.66 -24.57 5.03
C LYS A 95 -31.76 -25.53 4.25
N ASN A 96 -31.76 -25.43 2.94
CA ASN A 96 -30.95 -26.28 2.06
C ASN A 96 -29.64 -25.59 1.62
N SER A 97 -29.38 -24.39 2.09
CA SER A 97 -28.12 -23.71 1.78
C SER A 97 -26.96 -24.39 2.48
N SER A 98 -26.02 -24.91 1.69
CA SER A 98 -24.78 -25.49 2.20
C SER A 98 -23.77 -24.39 2.54
N ASN A 99 -22.80 -24.73 3.37
CA ASN A 99 -21.64 -23.88 3.60
C ASN A 99 -20.83 -23.73 2.31
N LYS A 100 -20.52 -22.48 1.96
CA LYS A 100 -19.68 -22.14 0.82
C LYS A 100 -18.38 -21.55 1.34
N ASN A 101 -17.29 -21.87 0.66
CA ASN A 101 -15.98 -21.32 0.98
C ASN A 101 -15.32 -20.78 -0.28
N SER A 102 -14.61 -19.67 -0.12
CA SER A 102 -13.73 -19.11 -1.14
C SER A 102 -12.38 -18.80 -0.53
N TYR A 103 -11.34 -18.85 -1.32
CA TYR A 103 -10.02 -18.38 -0.93
C TYR A 103 -9.21 -17.93 -2.14
N LYS A 104 -8.31 -16.99 -1.90
CA LYS A 104 -7.34 -16.51 -2.88
C LYS A 104 -6.03 -16.21 -2.18
N VAL A 105 -4.96 -16.79 -2.66
CA VAL A 105 -3.61 -16.49 -2.22
C VAL A 105 -2.82 -16.00 -3.42
N PHE A 106 -2.10 -14.91 -3.26
CA PHE A 106 -1.25 -14.35 -4.30
C PHE A 106 0.05 -13.85 -3.69
N THR A 107 1.16 -14.21 -4.32
CA THR A 107 2.51 -13.80 -3.92
C THR A 107 3.23 -13.23 -5.12
N SER A 108 3.90 -12.12 -4.94
CA SER A 108 4.71 -11.44 -5.96
C SER A 108 6.09 -11.11 -5.41
N LEU A 109 7.10 -11.36 -6.21
CA LEU A 109 8.49 -11.08 -5.93
C LEU A 109 9.07 -10.23 -7.06
N ARG A 110 9.77 -9.15 -6.72
CA ARG A 110 10.51 -8.32 -7.67
C ARG A 110 11.90 -8.03 -7.12
N TYR A 111 12.90 -8.18 -7.98
CA TYR A 111 14.29 -7.87 -7.68
C TYR A 111 14.86 -6.99 -8.79
N ASP A 112 15.30 -5.78 -8.43
CA ASP A 112 15.91 -4.80 -9.31
C ASP A 112 17.42 -4.73 -8.99
N ARG A 113 18.28 -4.90 -9.98
CA ARG A 113 19.74 -4.71 -9.89
C ARG A 113 20.12 -3.45 -10.63
N TYR A 114 20.47 -2.40 -9.90
CA TYR A 114 20.90 -1.11 -10.46
C TYR A 114 22.28 -1.20 -11.05
N LEU A 115 22.45 -0.58 -12.21
CA LEU A 115 23.70 -0.49 -12.97
C LEU A 115 24.34 0.87 -12.66
N ASP A 116 25.62 0.87 -12.31
CA ASP A 116 26.45 2.07 -12.10
C ASP A 116 25.84 3.15 -11.14
N TYR A 117 25.05 2.71 -10.15
CA TYR A 117 24.36 3.57 -9.18
C TYR A 117 23.38 4.59 -9.79
N ASP A 118 23.18 4.55 -11.09
CA ASP A 118 22.17 5.33 -11.80
C ASP A 118 20.77 4.76 -11.61
N ASN A 119 19.78 5.40 -12.21
CA ASN A 119 18.40 4.95 -12.15
C ASN A 119 18.09 3.80 -13.11
N LEU A 120 19.03 3.38 -13.95
CA LEU A 120 18.89 2.24 -14.86
C LEU A 120 19.15 0.92 -14.11
N PHE A 121 18.29 -0.07 -14.32
CA PHE A 121 18.43 -1.40 -13.71
C PHE A 121 17.94 -2.52 -14.61
N ILE A 122 18.44 -3.73 -14.35
CA ILE A 122 17.84 -4.97 -14.82
C ILE A 122 16.95 -5.51 -13.71
N TYR A 123 15.84 -6.18 -14.08
CA TYR A 123 14.97 -6.78 -13.09
C TYR A 123 14.64 -8.23 -13.42
N GLY A 124 14.31 -8.98 -12.38
CA GLY A 124 13.67 -10.29 -12.44
C GLY A 124 12.56 -10.37 -11.41
N GLY A 125 11.54 -11.15 -11.71
CA GLY A 125 10.41 -11.31 -10.81
C GLY A 125 9.62 -12.57 -11.07
N GLY A 126 8.71 -12.86 -10.15
CA GLY A 126 7.78 -13.98 -10.27
C GLY A 126 6.51 -13.74 -9.47
N ASP A 127 5.43 -14.30 -9.95
CA ASP A 127 4.12 -14.24 -9.35
C ASP A 127 3.57 -15.67 -9.22
N ILE A 128 2.96 -15.98 -8.08
CA ILE A 128 2.29 -17.25 -7.80
C ILE A 128 0.93 -16.92 -7.21
N GLY A 129 -0.11 -17.60 -7.71
CA GLY A 129 -1.47 -17.42 -7.23
C GLY A 129 -2.22 -18.74 -7.17
N TYR A 130 -3.14 -18.85 -6.22
CA TYR A 130 -4.04 -19.98 -6.08
C TYR A 130 -5.38 -19.49 -5.55
N LYS A 131 -6.47 -19.90 -6.14
CA LYS A 131 -7.80 -19.44 -5.75
C LYS A 131 -8.86 -20.52 -5.89
N LYS A 132 -9.94 -20.33 -5.14
CA LYS A 132 -11.22 -21.00 -5.30
C LYS A 132 -12.32 -19.95 -5.21
N GLU A 133 -13.15 -19.86 -6.23
CA GLU A 133 -14.35 -19.01 -6.19
C GLU A 133 -15.44 -19.64 -5.31
N GLN A 134 -16.30 -18.82 -4.73
CA GLN A 134 -17.30 -19.25 -3.75
C GLN A 134 -18.34 -20.22 -4.32
N GLU A 135 -18.67 -20.09 -5.61
CA GLU A 135 -19.65 -20.93 -6.29
C GLU A 135 -19.01 -22.14 -7.00
N ALA A 136 -17.67 -22.25 -6.98
CA ALA A 136 -16.97 -23.36 -7.60
C ALA A 136 -16.87 -24.57 -6.68
N ASP A 137 -17.10 -25.77 -7.22
CA ASP A 137 -16.91 -27.00 -6.47
C ASP A 137 -15.43 -27.29 -6.23
N ASP A 138 -14.59 -27.08 -7.24
CA ASP A 138 -13.15 -27.29 -7.21
C ASP A 138 -12.36 -25.95 -7.27
N PRO A 139 -11.13 -25.91 -6.73
CA PRO A 139 -10.25 -24.76 -6.90
C PRO A 139 -9.77 -24.64 -8.36
N ASP A 140 -9.42 -23.42 -8.76
CA ASP A 140 -8.73 -23.17 -10.02
C ASP A 140 -7.32 -23.78 -10.01
N ASP A 141 -6.72 -23.87 -11.18
CA ASP A 141 -5.32 -24.30 -11.31
C ASP A 141 -4.36 -23.28 -10.70
N LEU A 142 -3.14 -23.72 -10.41
CA LEU A 142 -2.09 -22.85 -9.89
C LEU A 142 -1.67 -21.83 -10.96
N PHE A 143 -1.77 -20.55 -10.65
CA PHE A 143 -1.15 -19.50 -11.46
C PHE A 143 0.33 -19.35 -11.12
N ALA A 144 1.19 -19.38 -12.14
CA ALA A 144 2.62 -19.13 -11.99
C ALA A 144 3.16 -18.34 -13.19
N LYS A 145 3.87 -17.26 -12.92
CA LYS A 145 4.50 -16.39 -13.93
C LYS A 145 5.91 -16.01 -13.47
N VAL A 146 6.85 -15.97 -14.41
CA VAL A 146 8.18 -15.43 -14.20
C VAL A 146 8.46 -14.36 -15.25
N GLY A 147 9.31 -13.38 -14.93
CA GLY A 147 9.61 -12.29 -15.85
C GLY A 147 11.01 -11.72 -15.64
N ILE A 148 11.58 -11.19 -16.73
CA ILE A 148 12.87 -10.47 -16.74
C ILE A 148 12.76 -9.26 -17.65
N GLY A 149 13.57 -8.24 -17.37
CA GLY A 149 13.59 -7.05 -18.23
C GLY A 149 14.52 -5.97 -17.71
N VAL A 150 14.26 -4.77 -18.17
CA VAL A 150 14.99 -3.55 -17.80
C VAL A 150 14.04 -2.52 -17.24
N GLY A 151 14.57 -1.61 -16.47
CA GLY A 151 13.77 -0.53 -15.93
C GLY A 151 14.60 0.71 -15.64
N TYR A 152 13.88 1.79 -15.35
CA TYR A 152 14.46 3.09 -15.03
C TYR A 152 13.68 3.76 -13.92
N GLY A 153 14.39 4.53 -13.08
CA GLY A 153 13.81 5.28 -11.98
C GLY A 153 14.00 4.58 -10.64
N ARG A 154 13.61 5.27 -9.58
CA ARG A 154 13.68 4.76 -8.21
C ARG A 154 12.57 5.39 -7.36
N VAL A 155 11.96 4.58 -6.52
CA VAL A 155 11.04 5.04 -5.47
C VAL A 155 11.81 4.98 -4.15
N TYR A 156 11.83 6.11 -3.45
CA TYR A 156 12.51 6.28 -2.17
C TYR A 156 11.51 6.16 -1.02
N ASN A 157 11.94 5.55 0.07
CA ASN A 157 11.16 5.49 1.31
C ASN A 157 11.52 6.69 2.19
N ALA A 158 10.64 7.68 2.28
CA ALA A 158 10.79 8.86 3.14
C ALA A 158 10.04 8.74 4.49
N THR A 159 9.52 7.56 4.83
CA THR A 159 8.88 7.33 6.13
C THR A 159 9.76 7.75 7.31
N PRO A 160 11.08 7.50 7.32
CA PRO A 160 11.94 7.95 8.42
C PRO A 160 11.96 9.47 8.60
N LEU A 161 11.81 10.25 7.52
CA LEU A 161 11.69 11.71 7.61
C LEU A 161 10.36 12.13 8.23
N ALA A 162 9.26 11.47 7.85
CA ALA A 162 7.97 11.73 8.48
C ALA A 162 7.98 11.41 9.99
N VAL A 163 8.63 10.32 10.38
CA VAL A 163 8.83 9.97 11.80
C VAL A 163 9.69 11.01 12.51
N ALA A 164 10.76 11.51 11.89
CA ALA A 164 11.61 12.53 12.47
C ALA A 164 10.86 13.83 12.73
N LEU A 165 10.03 14.28 11.78
CA LEU A 165 9.18 15.45 11.93
C LEU A 165 8.12 15.27 13.03
N ARG A 166 7.54 14.08 13.14
CA ARG A 166 6.59 13.76 14.22
C ARG A 166 7.26 13.77 15.59
N ILE A 167 8.49 13.23 15.71
CA ILE A 167 9.28 13.31 16.95
C ILE A 167 9.52 14.77 17.35
N GLU A 168 9.92 15.62 16.41
CA GLU A 168 10.13 17.04 16.67
C GLU A 168 8.87 17.72 17.20
N GLU A 169 7.72 17.48 16.53
CA GLU A 169 6.41 18.01 16.91
C GLU A 169 6.03 17.60 18.34
N GLU A 170 6.16 16.30 18.68
CA GLU A 170 5.88 15.76 20.01
C GLU A 170 6.81 16.36 21.08
N LEU A 171 8.11 16.39 20.83
CA LEU A 171 9.06 16.98 21.79
C LEU A 171 8.78 18.47 22.03
N LYS A 172 8.32 19.20 21.02
CA LYS A 172 7.92 20.60 21.13
C LYS A 172 6.61 20.76 21.92
N ALA A 173 5.60 19.91 21.64
CA ALA A 173 4.32 19.89 22.35
C ALA A 173 4.52 19.65 23.86
N TYR A 174 5.46 18.77 24.23
CA TYR A 174 5.83 18.49 25.62
C TYR A 174 6.83 19.46 26.22
N LYS A 175 7.21 20.52 25.49
CA LYS A 175 8.18 21.55 25.91
C LYS A 175 9.54 20.97 26.32
N ILE A 176 9.98 19.93 25.62
CA ILE A 176 11.32 19.34 25.79
C ILE A 176 12.32 20.10 24.95
N ILE A 177 11.90 20.53 23.76
CA ILE A 177 12.62 21.42 22.87
C ILE A 177 11.90 22.78 22.79
N TYR A 178 12.64 23.85 22.53
CA TYR A 178 12.10 25.22 22.45
C TYR A 178 12.12 25.83 21.06
N LYS A 179 12.84 25.22 20.11
CA LYS A 179 12.89 25.62 18.70
C LYS A 179 12.90 24.37 17.81
N ASP A 180 12.54 24.54 16.56
CA ASP A 180 12.60 23.47 15.56
C ASP A 180 14.07 23.16 15.20
N LEU A 181 14.34 21.93 14.75
CA LEU A 181 15.61 21.54 14.16
C LEU A 181 15.79 22.22 12.79
N GLU A 182 17.01 22.46 12.39
CA GLU A 182 17.32 22.85 11.02
C GLU A 182 17.15 21.65 10.07
N ASP A 183 16.91 21.93 8.78
CA ASP A 183 16.65 20.89 7.77
C ASP A 183 17.75 19.82 7.74
N ILE A 184 19.00 20.20 7.94
CA ILE A 184 20.14 19.28 7.97
C ILE A 184 20.09 18.33 9.16
N ASP A 185 19.62 18.81 10.32
CA ASP A 185 19.52 18.00 11.54
C ASP A 185 18.31 17.05 11.48
N ILE A 186 17.19 17.52 10.91
CA ILE A 186 16.03 16.65 10.60
C ILE A 186 16.43 15.51 9.66
N LEU A 187 17.17 15.80 8.59
CA LEU A 187 17.66 14.76 7.66
C LEU A 187 18.64 13.81 8.35
N LYS A 188 19.49 14.31 9.26
CA LYS A 188 20.40 13.49 10.07
C LYS A 188 19.62 12.57 11.01
N LEU A 189 18.61 13.10 11.71
CA LEU A 189 17.70 12.35 12.58
C LEU A 189 16.96 11.25 11.77
N ALA A 190 16.35 11.62 10.64
CA ALA A 190 15.67 10.71 9.75
C ALA A 190 16.57 9.57 9.26
N LYS A 191 17.84 9.86 8.92
CA LYS A 191 18.82 8.85 8.51
C LYS A 191 19.12 7.87 9.64
N ILE A 192 19.27 8.34 10.88
CA ILE A 192 19.48 7.49 12.06
C ILE A 192 18.27 6.58 12.27
N ILE A 193 17.05 7.13 12.18
CA ILE A 193 15.79 6.35 12.27
C ILE A 193 15.75 5.26 11.21
N GLY A 194 16.02 5.61 9.95
CA GLY A 194 15.97 4.70 8.81
C GLY A 194 17.06 3.62 8.78
N THR A 195 18.09 3.74 9.64
CA THR A 195 19.22 2.79 9.71
C THR A 195 19.23 1.95 10.99
N LYS A 196 18.06 1.70 11.58
CA LYS A 196 17.88 0.87 12.79
C LYS A 196 18.64 -0.48 12.72
N ASP A 197 18.60 -1.14 11.55
CA ASP A 197 19.25 -2.45 11.36
C ASP A 197 20.77 -2.41 11.46
N ASN A 198 21.40 -1.27 11.19
CA ASN A 198 22.83 -1.09 11.39
C ASN A 198 23.19 -1.12 12.89
N TYR A 199 22.32 -0.54 13.72
CA TYR A 199 22.49 -0.58 15.19
C TYR A 199 22.22 -1.98 15.71
N LEU A 200 21.19 -2.66 15.20
CA LEU A 200 20.89 -4.04 15.55
C LEU A 200 22.04 -4.98 15.21
N SER A 201 22.60 -4.87 14.00
CA SER A 201 23.75 -5.69 13.57
C SER A 201 25.01 -5.40 14.38
N LYS A 202 25.24 -4.14 14.76
CA LYS A 202 26.46 -3.73 15.46
C LYS A 202 26.42 -4.05 16.95
N HIS A 203 25.27 -3.88 17.60
CA HIS A 203 25.14 -3.92 19.07
C HIS A 203 24.31 -5.09 19.60
N GLY A 204 23.73 -5.91 18.72
CA GLY A 204 22.86 -7.03 19.07
C GLY A 204 21.50 -6.62 19.59
N LEU A 205 20.59 -7.60 19.68
CA LEU A 205 19.17 -7.39 20.01
C LEU A 205 18.95 -6.72 21.38
N GLU A 206 19.81 -7.00 22.36
CA GLU A 206 19.66 -6.49 23.73
C GLU A 206 20.06 -5.01 23.87
N ASN A 207 21.04 -4.56 23.07
CA ASN A 207 21.67 -3.25 23.30
C ASN A 207 21.40 -2.22 22.21
N TYR A 208 20.91 -2.64 21.02
CA TYR A 208 20.79 -1.72 19.87
C TYR A 208 19.91 -0.51 20.18
N LYS A 209 18.80 -0.66 20.90
CA LYS A 209 17.90 0.44 21.25
C LYS A 209 18.65 1.55 22.01
N LYS A 210 19.45 1.17 22.99
CA LYS A 210 20.25 2.15 23.76
C LYS A 210 21.11 3.03 22.85
N TYR A 211 21.90 2.38 21.97
CA TYR A 211 22.81 3.13 21.10
C TYR A 211 22.08 3.90 20.00
N TRP A 212 20.97 3.37 19.54
CA TRP A 212 20.13 4.01 18.53
C TRP A 212 19.45 5.27 19.08
N PHE A 213 18.83 5.20 20.27
CA PHE A 213 18.25 6.38 20.93
C PHE A 213 19.31 7.41 21.36
N LEU A 214 20.48 6.98 21.83
CA LEU A 214 21.59 7.89 22.12
C LEU A 214 22.06 8.64 20.87
N ALA A 215 22.10 7.99 19.71
CA ALA A 215 22.46 8.64 18.45
C ALA A 215 21.40 9.67 18.00
N MET A 216 20.11 9.41 18.25
CA MET A 216 19.04 10.37 17.98
C MET A 216 19.09 11.56 18.97
N GLU A 217 19.27 11.30 20.26
CA GLU A 217 19.43 12.36 21.29
C GLU A 217 20.60 13.29 20.98
N GLU A 218 21.70 12.73 20.46
CA GLU A 218 22.89 13.50 20.07
C GLU A 218 22.57 14.56 19.00
N VAL A 219 21.65 14.28 18.06
CA VAL A 219 21.22 15.27 17.05
C VAL A 219 20.60 16.49 17.74
N PHE A 220 19.71 16.30 18.70
CA PHE A 220 19.07 17.39 19.44
C PHE A 220 20.08 18.16 20.31
N ARG A 221 21.06 17.46 20.88
CA ARG A 221 22.12 18.06 21.67
C ARG A 221 23.05 18.95 20.84
N GLU A 222 23.48 18.42 19.66
CA GLU A 222 24.34 19.19 18.73
C GLU A 222 23.63 20.41 18.15
N ALA A 223 22.31 20.31 17.90
CA ALA A 223 21.49 21.40 17.40
C ALA A 223 21.14 22.44 18.46
N GLU A 224 21.46 22.21 19.75
CA GLU A 224 21.18 23.10 20.89
C GLU A 224 19.71 23.55 20.90
N VAL A 225 18.76 22.63 20.69
CA VAL A 225 17.31 22.95 20.63
C VAL A 225 16.57 22.60 21.92
N SER A 226 17.16 21.83 22.83
CA SER A 226 16.54 21.38 24.08
C SER A 226 16.74 22.38 25.21
N TYR A 227 15.77 22.42 26.13
CA TYR A 227 15.89 23.28 27.35
C TYR A 227 16.99 22.80 28.31
N GLN A 228 17.37 21.53 28.23
CA GLN A 228 18.43 20.91 29.03
C GLN A 228 19.48 20.31 28.08
N GLU A 229 20.67 20.04 28.60
CA GLU A 229 21.75 19.42 27.83
C GLU A 229 21.32 18.06 27.19
N HIS A 230 20.39 17.36 27.86
CA HIS A 230 19.82 16.09 27.43
C HIS A 230 18.31 16.19 27.32
N LEU A 231 17.68 15.37 26.43
CA LEU A 231 16.22 15.27 26.31
C LEU A 231 15.55 14.70 27.57
N GLY A 232 16.33 14.00 28.40
CA GLY A 232 15.85 13.35 29.61
C GLY A 232 14.94 12.15 29.36
N ALA A 233 14.50 11.53 30.44
CA ALA A 233 13.69 10.30 30.34
C ALA A 233 12.37 10.50 29.58
N ILE A 234 11.71 11.64 29.77
CA ILE A 234 10.44 11.94 29.08
C ILE A 234 10.67 12.10 27.57
N GLY A 235 11.76 12.77 27.15
CA GLY A 235 12.09 12.93 25.74
C GLY A 235 12.37 11.61 25.05
N ILE A 236 13.13 10.73 25.70
CA ILE A 236 13.40 9.39 25.17
C ILE A 236 12.11 8.57 25.07
N LEU A 237 11.24 8.60 26.09
CA LEU A 237 9.96 7.90 26.04
C LEU A 237 9.05 8.43 24.93
N LYS A 238 9.03 9.73 24.69
CA LYS A 238 8.25 10.31 23.58
C LYS A 238 8.79 9.93 22.21
N MET A 239 10.11 9.90 22.03
CA MET A 239 10.71 9.36 20.81
C MET A 239 10.34 7.87 20.60
N GLU A 240 10.40 7.05 21.65
CA GLU A 240 10.01 5.64 21.58
C GLU A 240 8.52 5.49 21.25
N GLU A 241 7.65 6.31 21.83
CA GLU A 241 6.22 6.34 21.55
C GLU A 241 5.96 6.58 20.07
N VAL A 242 6.54 7.63 19.47
CA VAL A 242 6.39 7.94 18.04
C VAL A 242 6.89 6.80 17.14
N ILE A 243 8.02 6.20 17.49
CA ILE A 243 8.64 5.17 16.62
C ILE A 243 7.95 3.81 16.72
N GLU A 244 7.51 3.41 17.92
CA GLU A 244 7.02 2.03 18.16
C GLU A 244 5.52 1.96 18.42
N ILE A 245 4.92 3.05 18.84
CA ILE A 245 3.51 3.09 19.29
C ILE A 245 2.64 3.83 18.28
N GLU A 246 3.01 5.05 17.92
CA GLU A 246 2.29 5.80 16.91
C GLU A 246 2.51 5.17 15.54
N ARG A 247 1.50 5.31 14.69
CA ARG A 247 1.65 4.90 13.31
C ARG A 247 1.88 6.09 12.42
N VAL A 248 3.08 6.22 11.93
CA VAL A 248 3.36 7.05 10.76
C VAL A 248 3.20 6.20 9.51
N ALA A 249 2.22 6.51 8.68
CA ALA A 249 1.96 5.78 7.44
C ALA A 249 3.15 5.94 6.47
N GLY A 250 3.36 4.93 5.62
CA GLY A 250 4.48 4.92 4.68
C GLY A 250 4.47 6.12 3.74
N ARG A 251 5.61 6.81 3.64
CA ARG A 251 5.84 7.95 2.72
C ARG A 251 6.85 7.54 1.67
N PHE A 252 6.41 7.55 0.42
CA PHE A 252 7.22 7.16 -0.72
C PHE A 252 7.23 8.27 -1.74
N HIS A 253 8.39 8.58 -2.33
CA HIS A 253 8.49 9.55 -3.43
C HIS A 253 9.33 9.03 -4.58
N GLY A 254 9.05 9.61 -5.77
CA GLY A 254 9.72 9.23 -7.01
C GLY A 254 8.89 8.28 -7.86
N TRP A 255 9.48 7.80 -8.92
CA TRP A 255 8.81 6.92 -9.88
C TRP A 255 9.76 5.86 -10.41
N LYS A 256 9.18 4.77 -10.88
CA LYS A 256 9.90 3.64 -11.45
C LYS A 256 9.06 3.01 -12.56
N ILE A 257 9.70 2.72 -13.68
CA ILE A 257 9.11 1.96 -14.78
C ILE A 257 9.94 0.70 -15.04
N ARG A 258 9.29 -0.40 -15.31
CA ARG A 258 9.88 -1.66 -15.78
C ARG A 258 9.26 -2.06 -17.09
N GLY A 259 10.05 -2.62 -18.01
CA GLY A 259 9.58 -3.23 -19.25
C GLY A 259 10.34 -4.52 -19.52
N GLY A 260 9.63 -5.57 -19.91
CA GLY A 260 10.29 -6.86 -20.10
C GLY A 260 9.39 -7.94 -20.72
N VAL A 261 9.89 -9.14 -20.64
CA VAL A 261 9.22 -10.35 -21.14
C VAL A 261 8.88 -11.23 -19.94
N GLY A 262 7.63 -11.68 -19.90
CA GLY A 262 7.13 -12.64 -18.93
C GLY A 262 6.83 -14.00 -19.59
N GLN A 263 6.95 -15.06 -18.81
CA GLN A 263 6.50 -16.39 -19.17
C GLN A 263 5.47 -16.86 -18.15
N VAL A 264 4.23 -17.02 -18.57
CA VAL A 264 3.19 -17.70 -17.79
C VAL A 264 3.46 -19.19 -17.89
N LEU A 265 3.73 -19.83 -16.77
CA LEU A 265 4.02 -21.26 -16.68
C LEU A 265 2.72 -22.06 -16.49
N SER A 266 1.76 -21.48 -15.82
CA SER A 266 0.41 -22.02 -15.60
C SER A 266 -0.55 -20.89 -15.32
N SER A 267 -1.78 -20.98 -15.77
CA SER A 267 -2.85 -20.01 -15.54
C SER A 267 -4.01 -20.63 -14.76
N TYR A 268 -4.85 -19.80 -14.14
CA TYR A 268 -5.98 -20.26 -13.31
C TYR A 268 -7.00 -21.14 -14.07
N ASN A 269 -7.10 -21.03 -15.39
CA ASN A 269 -7.97 -21.83 -16.24
C ASN A 269 -7.30 -23.10 -16.80
N GLY A 270 -6.11 -23.46 -16.30
CA GLY A 270 -5.36 -24.63 -16.74
C GLY A 270 -4.65 -24.48 -18.09
N GLU A 271 -4.72 -23.30 -18.73
CA GLU A 271 -3.93 -23.04 -19.93
C GLU A 271 -2.44 -22.95 -19.57
N ASN A 272 -1.63 -23.72 -20.27
CA ASN A 272 -0.20 -23.76 -20.07
C ASN A 272 0.52 -22.80 -21.03
N GLU A 273 1.65 -22.30 -20.57
CA GLU A 273 2.72 -21.64 -21.31
C GLU A 273 2.27 -20.55 -22.31
N SER A 274 2.34 -19.31 -21.86
CA SER A 274 2.22 -18.17 -22.77
C SER A 274 3.31 -17.13 -22.45
N THR A 275 3.87 -16.55 -23.52
CA THR A 275 4.83 -15.46 -23.41
C THR A 275 4.08 -14.13 -23.40
N THR A 276 4.49 -13.21 -22.53
CA THR A 276 3.92 -11.87 -22.43
C THR A 276 4.98 -10.80 -22.61
N ILE A 277 4.56 -9.62 -23.06
CA ILE A 277 5.31 -8.37 -22.92
C ILE A 277 4.66 -7.58 -21.79
N ASP A 278 5.45 -7.24 -20.79
CA ASP A 278 4.98 -6.59 -19.59
C ASP A 278 5.58 -5.19 -19.44
N ALA A 279 4.77 -4.25 -18.95
CA ALA A 279 5.24 -2.95 -18.48
C ALA A 279 4.61 -2.65 -17.11
N GLU A 280 5.44 -2.27 -16.13
CA GLU A 280 5.02 -1.88 -14.79
C GLU A 280 5.42 -0.43 -14.54
N PHE A 281 4.54 0.34 -13.91
CA PHE A 281 4.81 1.70 -13.44
C PHE A 281 4.46 1.83 -11.98
N SER A 282 5.31 2.49 -11.21
CA SER A 282 5.08 2.82 -9.82
C SER A 282 5.43 4.28 -9.57
N TYR A 283 4.56 5.00 -8.88
CA TYR A 283 4.74 6.40 -8.52
C TYR A 283 4.34 6.64 -7.07
N GLY A 284 5.12 7.46 -6.38
CA GLY A 284 4.83 7.94 -5.04
C GLY A 284 5.01 9.44 -4.96
N LEU A 285 4.07 10.15 -4.35
CA LEU A 285 4.13 11.59 -4.08
C LEU A 285 3.60 11.86 -2.68
N PRO A 286 4.47 12.15 -1.71
CA PRO A 286 4.05 12.69 -0.43
C PRO A 286 3.65 14.16 -0.60
N ILE A 287 2.58 14.57 0.08
CA ILE A 287 2.09 15.95 0.09
C ILE A 287 2.17 16.43 1.54
N GLY A 288 3.21 17.19 1.85
CA GLY A 288 3.63 17.39 3.23
C GLY A 288 4.01 16.06 3.91
N TYR A 289 4.03 16.02 5.23
CA TYR A 289 4.32 14.79 5.98
C TYR A 289 3.06 13.96 6.31
N GLN A 290 1.87 14.55 6.16
CA GLN A 290 0.58 13.93 6.52
C GLN A 290 -0.11 13.20 5.36
N ALA A 291 0.20 13.53 4.10
CA ALA A 291 -0.50 12.94 2.97
C ALA A 291 0.42 12.18 2.02
N GLN A 292 -0.15 11.15 1.38
CA GLN A 292 0.54 10.31 0.41
C GLN A 292 -0.38 9.98 -0.76
N TYR A 293 0.11 10.22 -1.97
CA TYR A 293 -0.45 9.66 -3.19
C TYR A 293 0.46 8.55 -3.70
N VAL A 294 -0.12 7.43 -4.10
CA VAL A 294 0.58 6.33 -4.77
C VAL A 294 -0.21 5.87 -5.99
N GLU A 295 0.52 5.47 -7.02
CA GLU A 295 -0.03 4.87 -8.22
C GLU A 295 0.81 3.67 -8.65
N ASN A 296 0.14 2.59 -9.05
CA ASN A 296 0.75 1.41 -9.62
C ASN A 296 -0.05 0.97 -10.83
N ALA A 297 0.61 0.85 -11.97
CA ALA A 297 0.00 0.35 -13.20
C ALA A 297 0.77 -0.84 -13.73
N LEU A 298 0.05 -1.82 -14.25
CA LEU A 298 0.58 -3.01 -14.90
C LEU A 298 -0.11 -3.18 -16.24
N LEU A 299 0.67 -3.38 -17.27
CA LEU A 299 0.23 -3.71 -18.63
C LEU A 299 0.87 -5.04 -19.01
N SER A 300 0.09 -5.97 -19.51
CA SER A 300 0.57 -7.26 -20.01
C SER A 300 -0.12 -7.60 -21.33
N LYS A 301 0.67 -7.88 -22.36
CA LYS A 301 0.23 -8.31 -23.68
C LYS A 301 0.68 -9.74 -23.91
N THR A 302 -0.26 -10.65 -24.13
CA THR A 302 0.03 -12.03 -24.51
C THR A 302 0.44 -12.09 -25.97
N LEU A 303 1.52 -12.82 -26.29
CA LEU A 303 2.03 -12.98 -27.65
C LEU A 303 1.41 -14.15 -28.40
N ASP A 304 0.75 -15.04 -27.68
CA ASP A 304 0.08 -16.21 -28.25
C ASP A 304 -1.41 -15.94 -28.49
N ASN A 305 -1.80 -15.85 -29.74
CA ASN A 305 -3.18 -15.59 -30.18
C ASN A 305 -4.15 -16.75 -29.91
N THR A 306 -3.66 -17.90 -29.44
CA THR A 306 -4.51 -19.05 -29.08
C THR A 306 -5.02 -18.97 -27.65
N LYS A 307 -4.51 -18.03 -26.86
CA LYS A 307 -4.90 -17.83 -25.46
C LYS A 307 -6.15 -16.97 -25.34
N ALA A 308 -6.94 -17.21 -24.30
CA ALA A 308 -8.18 -16.48 -24.07
C ALA A 308 -7.95 -14.97 -23.91
N ILE A 309 -6.95 -14.57 -23.13
CA ILE A 309 -6.65 -13.15 -22.83
C ILE A 309 -5.53 -12.66 -23.75
N ASP A 310 -5.83 -11.61 -24.53
CA ASP A 310 -4.89 -10.91 -25.39
C ASP A 310 -4.07 -9.86 -24.64
N PHE A 311 -4.77 -9.04 -23.81
CA PHE A 311 -4.18 -7.88 -23.18
C PHE A 311 -4.84 -7.62 -21.82
N THR A 312 -4.03 -7.25 -20.83
CA THR A 312 -4.52 -6.77 -19.53
C THR A 312 -3.89 -5.43 -19.18
N PHE A 313 -4.69 -4.54 -18.61
CA PHE A 313 -4.22 -3.32 -18.01
C PHE A 313 -4.88 -3.16 -16.65
N THR A 314 -4.08 -3.03 -15.60
CA THR A 314 -4.54 -2.72 -14.25
C THR A 314 -3.92 -1.42 -13.79
N ASN A 315 -4.71 -0.56 -13.15
CA ASN A 315 -4.22 0.65 -12.52
C ASN A 315 -4.85 0.81 -11.14
N TYR A 316 -4.03 1.10 -10.16
CA TYR A 316 -4.42 1.35 -8.79
C TYR A 316 -3.83 2.65 -8.29
N MET A 317 -4.71 3.58 -7.89
CA MET A 317 -4.36 4.86 -7.28
C MET A 317 -4.88 4.90 -5.86
N ARG A 318 -4.10 5.46 -4.94
CA ARG A 318 -4.51 5.66 -3.55
C ARG A 318 -3.99 7.01 -3.04
N TYR A 319 -4.88 7.72 -2.38
CA TYR A 319 -4.57 8.91 -1.60
C TYR A 319 -4.91 8.66 -0.15
N THR A 320 -3.96 8.87 0.73
CA THR A 320 -4.12 8.75 2.19
C THR A 320 -3.79 10.10 2.82
N TYR A 321 -4.60 10.53 3.79
CA TYR A 321 -4.39 11.74 4.58
C TYR A 321 -4.58 11.45 6.06
N GLU A 322 -3.58 11.73 6.89
CA GLU A 322 -3.65 11.67 8.34
C GLU A 322 -4.39 12.90 8.85
N ILE A 323 -5.65 12.72 9.28
CA ILE A 323 -6.46 13.80 9.85
C ILE A 323 -5.97 14.12 11.26
N THR A 324 -5.69 13.07 12.02
CA THR A 324 -5.08 13.10 13.36
C THR A 324 -4.23 11.85 13.52
N ASP A 325 -3.47 11.76 14.61
CA ASP A 325 -2.66 10.57 14.97
C ASP A 325 -3.49 9.28 15.06
N LEU A 326 -4.81 9.43 15.26
CA LEU A 326 -5.74 8.33 15.43
C LEU A 326 -6.64 8.09 14.21
N ILE A 327 -6.65 8.98 13.23
CA ILE A 327 -7.61 8.92 12.11
C ILE A 327 -6.92 9.18 10.78
N ASP A 328 -6.95 8.17 9.90
CA ASP A 328 -6.60 8.32 8.49
C ASP A 328 -7.85 8.38 7.62
N TRP A 329 -7.82 9.22 6.60
CA TRP A 329 -8.74 9.21 5.49
C TRP A 329 -8.07 8.63 4.25
N GLU A 330 -8.66 7.59 3.68
CA GLU A 330 -8.12 6.90 2.51
C GLU A 330 -9.12 6.93 1.36
N ASN A 331 -8.65 7.28 0.17
CA ASN A 331 -9.39 7.16 -1.08
C ASN A 331 -8.61 6.31 -2.03
N SER A 332 -9.29 5.44 -2.77
CA SER A 332 -8.67 4.64 -3.81
C SER A 332 -9.53 4.54 -5.05
N TRP A 333 -8.86 4.38 -6.17
CA TRP A 333 -9.46 4.06 -7.45
C TRP A 333 -8.69 2.92 -8.09
N SER A 334 -9.40 1.86 -8.47
CA SER A 334 -8.86 0.78 -9.28
C SER A 334 -9.59 0.69 -10.62
N PHE A 335 -8.81 0.40 -11.62
CA PHE A 335 -9.27 0.22 -13.00
C PHE A 335 -8.60 -1.03 -13.55
N ASP A 336 -9.41 -2.01 -13.96
CA ASP A 336 -8.94 -3.25 -14.56
C ASP A 336 -9.60 -3.43 -15.92
N PHE A 337 -8.79 -3.64 -16.95
CA PHE A 337 -9.21 -3.89 -18.31
C PHE A 337 -8.59 -5.20 -18.81
N GLU A 338 -9.42 -6.12 -19.28
CA GLU A 338 -9.02 -7.39 -19.90
C GLU A 338 -9.61 -7.45 -21.29
N LYS A 339 -8.76 -7.59 -22.30
CA LYS A 339 -9.15 -7.82 -23.67
C LYS A 339 -9.03 -9.30 -23.98
N TYR A 340 -10.09 -9.87 -24.52
CA TYR A 340 -10.14 -11.25 -24.95
C TYR A 340 -9.94 -11.36 -26.46
N HIS A 341 -9.40 -12.47 -26.94
CA HIS A 341 -9.33 -12.78 -28.38
C HIS A 341 -10.70 -13.08 -28.96
N GLU A 342 -11.54 -13.76 -28.20
CA GLU A 342 -12.93 -14.07 -28.53
C GLU A 342 -13.81 -13.66 -27.34
N GLY A 343 -14.98 -13.07 -27.63
CA GLY A 343 -15.91 -12.59 -26.62
C GLY A 343 -15.86 -11.09 -26.39
N GLU A 344 -16.46 -10.65 -25.30
CA GLU A 344 -16.51 -9.24 -24.90
C GLU A 344 -15.37 -8.89 -23.97
N ASP A 345 -14.82 -7.70 -24.15
CA ASP A 345 -13.80 -7.17 -23.25
C ASP A 345 -14.38 -6.91 -21.85
N LEU A 346 -13.59 -7.13 -20.81
CA LEU A 346 -13.98 -6.91 -19.42
C LEU A 346 -13.37 -5.62 -18.88
N LEU A 347 -14.22 -4.74 -18.37
CA LEU A 347 -13.83 -3.47 -17.74
C LEU A 347 -14.40 -3.40 -16.34
N LYS A 348 -13.51 -3.30 -15.33
CA LYS A 348 -13.89 -3.10 -13.94
C LYS A 348 -13.38 -1.77 -13.45
N ASN A 349 -14.27 -0.99 -12.82
CA ASN A 349 -13.94 0.23 -12.10
C ASN A 349 -14.37 0.10 -10.65
N LYS A 350 -13.54 0.52 -9.72
CA LYS A 350 -13.90 0.61 -8.31
C LYS A 350 -13.33 1.88 -7.71
N ILE A 351 -14.19 2.65 -7.07
CA ILE A 351 -13.84 3.84 -6.30
C ILE A 351 -14.19 3.55 -4.85
N SER A 352 -13.29 3.86 -3.93
CA SER A 352 -13.53 3.67 -2.50
C SER A 352 -13.09 4.90 -1.72
N ALA A 353 -13.82 5.20 -0.65
CA ALA A 353 -13.47 6.22 0.33
C ALA A 353 -13.73 5.67 1.72
N GLY A 354 -12.80 5.87 2.65
CA GLY A 354 -12.95 5.31 3.98
C GLY A 354 -12.14 6.05 5.03
N PHE A 355 -12.45 5.72 6.28
CA PHE A 355 -11.74 6.17 7.45
C PHE A 355 -11.19 4.97 8.19
N ARG A 356 -9.97 5.14 8.69
CA ARG A 356 -9.32 4.19 9.59
C ARG A 356 -9.15 4.86 10.94
N TYR A 357 -9.69 4.25 11.98
CA TYR A 357 -9.56 4.72 13.35
C TYR A 357 -8.68 3.77 14.16
N TYR A 358 -7.59 4.29 14.72
CA TYR A 358 -6.62 3.54 15.54
C TYR A 358 -7.13 3.46 16.98
N LEU A 359 -7.59 2.28 17.41
CA LEU A 359 -8.00 2.00 18.79
C LEU A 359 -6.81 1.75 19.71
N ALA A 360 -5.78 1.12 19.14
CA ALA A 360 -4.51 0.80 19.78
C ALA A 360 -3.43 0.67 18.69
N ASN A 361 -2.17 0.57 19.08
CA ASN A 361 -1.02 0.51 18.17
C ASN A 361 -1.12 -0.50 17.04
N ASN A 362 -1.80 -1.62 17.31
CA ASN A 362 -1.94 -2.72 16.39
C ASN A 362 -3.39 -3.06 16.05
N LEU A 363 -4.37 -2.31 16.58
CA LEU A 363 -5.78 -2.56 16.39
C LEU A 363 -6.48 -1.34 15.82
N THR A 364 -7.09 -1.48 14.64
CA THR A 364 -7.84 -0.41 13.98
C THR A 364 -9.24 -0.85 13.59
N VAL A 365 -10.14 0.10 13.49
CA VAL A 365 -11.44 -0.06 12.86
C VAL A 365 -11.41 0.67 11.52
N ASP A 366 -11.69 -0.06 10.46
CA ASP A 366 -11.82 0.48 9.12
C ASP A 366 -13.31 0.59 8.76
N SER A 367 -13.70 1.74 8.20
CA SER A 367 -15.02 1.92 7.57
C SER A 367 -14.81 2.43 6.15
N THR A 368 -15.39 1.74 5.17
CA THR A 368 -15.18 2.05 3.75
C THR A 368 -16.50 1.99 3.00
N ILE A 369 -16.76 3.01 2.21
CA ILE A 369 -17.79 3.00 1.18
C ILE A 369 -17.10 2.79 -0.15
N SER A 370 -17.58 1.85 -0.93
CA SER A 370 -17.10 1.61 -2.28
C SER A 370 -18.22 1.57 -3.30
N MET A 371 -17.90 2.01 -4.52
CA MET A 371 -18.76 1.91 -5.69
C MET A 371 -17.97 1.19 -6.78
N SER A 372 -18.56 0.16 -7.36
CA SER A 372 -17.96 -0.61 -8.43
C SER A 372 -18.88 -0.75 -9.63
N LYS A 373 -18.27 -0.85 -10.80
CA LYS A 373 -18.98 -1.09 -12.05
C LYS A 373 -18.17 -2.06 -12.91
N THR A 374 -18.83 -3.11 -13.36
CA THR A 374 -18.27 -4.08 -14.31
C THR A 374 -19.03 -4.02 -15.61
N ASN A 375 -18.34 -3.87 -16.75
CA ASN A 375 -18.90 -3.95 -18.08
C ASN A 375 -18.21 -5.11 -18.81
N GLY A 376 -18.96 -5.87 -19.60
CA GLY A 376 -18.47 -7.02 -20.35
C GLY A 376 -18.67 -8.34 -19.62
N THR A 377 -18.59 -9.45 -20.35
CA THR A 377 -18.80 -10.80 -19.84
C THR A 377 -17.58 -11.67 -20.13
N ASN A 378 -17.02 -12.32 -19.13
CA ASN A 378 -16.02 -13.38 -19.31
C ASN A 378 -16.65 -14.77 -19.32
N GLY A 379 -17.78 -14.95 -20.05
CA GLY A 379 -18.48 -16.22 -20.20
C GLY A 379 -19.41 -16.63 -19.06
N ASN A 380 -19.18 -16.16 -17.83
CA ASN A 380 -19.95 -16.51 -16.63
C ASN A 380 -20.35 -15.34 -15.73
N SER A 381 -19.94 -14.10 -16.05
CA SER A 381 -20.28 -12.94 -15.22
C SER A 381 -21.58 -12.31 -15.73
N ILE A 382 -22.49 -12.05 -14.81
CA ILE A 382 -23.69 -11.26 -15.10
C ILE A 382 -23.22 -9.81 -15.28
N GLU A 383 -23.53 -9.21 -16.43
CA GLU A 383 -23.38 -7.76 -16.60
C GLU A 383 -24.19 -7.03 -15.55
N THR A 384 -23.54 -6.24 -14.74
CA THR A 384 -24.18 -5.20 -13.96
C THR A 384 -23.86 -3.86 -14.62
N PRO A 385 -24.68 -3.37 -15.57
CA PRO A 385 -24.45 -2.08 -16.24
C PRO A 385 -24.57 -0.88 -15.29
N GLU A 386 -25.04 -1.11 -14.07
CA GLU A 386 -25.20 -0.10 -13.01
C GLU A 386 -24.04 -0.12 -12.03
N TRP A 387 -23.93 0.94 -11.24
CA TRP A 387 -22.98 1.02 -10.15
C TRP A 387 -23.50 0.28 -8.93
N ASP A 388 -22.73 -0.68 -8.45
CA ASP A 388 -22.97 -1.37 -7.18
C ASP A 388 -22.28 -0.61 -6.05
N GLY A 389 -23.01 -0.41 -4.96
CA GLY A 389 -22.51 0.29 -3.77
C GLY A 389 -22.36 -0.67 -2.60
N ASP A 390 -21.17 -0.67 -1.97
CA ASP A 390 -20.89 -1.46 -0.78
C ASP A 390 -20.48 -0.56 0.38
N PHE A 391 -20.91 -0.92 1.57
CA PHE A 391 -20.39 -0.40 2.83
C PHE A 391 -19.73 -1.52 3.61
N PHE A 392 -18.46 -1.34 3.92
CA PHE A 392 -17.68 -2.27 4.74
C PHE A 392 -17.32 -1.62 6.07
N MET A 393 -17.46 -2.36 7.16
CA MET A 393 -16.91 -2.03 8.46
C MET A 393 -16.23 -3.25 9.03
N GLY A 394 -14.97 -3.12 9.40
CA GLY A 394 -14.18 -4.26 9.87
C GLY A 394 -13.09 -3.84 10.84
N VAL A 395 -12.49 -4.85 11.43
CA VAL A 395 -11.36 -4.71 12.35
C VAL A 395 -10.10 -5.21 11.66
N ARG A 396 -9.03 -4.42 11.78
CA ARG A 396 -7.71 -4.76 11.26
C ARG A 396 -6.73 -4.91 12.41
N TYR A 397 -5.96 -5.97 12.36
CA TYR A 397 -4.86 -6.20 13.30
C TYR A 397 -3.52 -6.15 12.57
N ARG A 398 -2.61 -5.31 13.05
CA ARG A 398 -1.25 -5.16 12.53
C ARG A 398 -0.34 -6.18 13.20
N LEU A 399 0.37 -6.98 12.39
CA LEU A 399 1.33 -7.98 12.85
C LEU A 399 2.75 -7.40 12.91
N LYS A 400 3.07 -6.45 12.00
CA LYS A 400 4.40 -5.86 11.88
C LYS A 400 4.34 -4.48 11.21
#